data_94419e9c83950adb5bd3831d757c29a7
#
_entry.id   94419e9c83950adb5bd3831d757c29a7
#
_cell.length_a   1.000
_cell.length_b   1.000
_cell.length_c   1.000
_cell.angle_alpha   90.00
_cell.angle_beta   90.00
_cell.angle_gamma   90.00
#
_symmetry.space_group_name_H-M   'P 1'
#
loop_
_entity.id
_entity.type
_entity.pdbx_description
1 polymer ?
#
loop_
_entity_poly.entity_id
_entity_poly.type
_entity_poly.pdbx_seq_one_letter_code
_entity_poly.pdbx_strand_id
1 'polypeptide(L)'
;DVPLFVPTARNRRMKEARQELRGFLMDIIRRRRSEGLQNDLLSMLMTARDADTGETMTDEQLHDEALIIFFAGHDTTSSLLTWTWYLLSKWPAVEEKLHAELAGVLGGRAPGLDDVPRLPYLRQVFDETLRLYSPIPILARDLTEDDQIDGFSLPKGSLVVLALYNTHRHPDFWERPEAFYPEHFDEAAAAARPRSAYLPFGAGPRICIGMHFALMEDALVMGEVAQRFTLRLAQPHDGEVRYVGVTRPERPILMKLSAR
;
A
#
# COMPACT_ATOMS: atom_id res chain seq x y z
N ASP A 1 -23.04 13.56 -2.09
CA ASP A 1 -21.99 14.59 -2.20
C ASP A 1 -22.48 15.77 -3.03
N VAL A 2 -22.26 16.99 -2.55
CA VAL A 2 -22.61 18.22 -3.25
C VAL A 2 -21.57 18.50 -4.35
N PRO A 3 -21.96 18.75 -5.60
CA PRO A 3 -21.02 19.01 -6.69
C PRO A 3 -20.01 20.13 -6.36
N LEU A 4 -18.77 19.99 -6.83
CA LEU A 4 -17.64 20.89 -6.47
C LEU A 4 -17.85 22.37 -6.89
N PHE A 5 -18.74 22.64 -7.85
CA PHE A 5 -19.04 23.99 -8.27
C PHE A 5 -19.93 24.75 -7.25
N VAL A 6 -20.61 24.04 -6.34
CA VAL A 6 -21.40 24.67 -5.28
C VAL A 6 -20.49 25.19 -4.18
N PRO A 7 -20.54 26.49 -3.79
CA PRO A 7 -19.57 27.11 -2.89
C PRO A 7 -19.83 26.82 -1.41
N THR A 8 -19.87 25.52 -1.04
CA THR A 8 -19.91 25.09 0.37
C THR A 8 -18.56 25.32 1.06
N ALA A 9 -18.53 25.40 2.38
CA ALA A 9 -17.30 25.51 3.15
C ALA A 9 -16.33 24.35 2.87
N ARG A 10 -16.87 23.13 2.68
CA ARG A 10 -16.10 21.93 2.30
C ARG A 10 -15.47 22.10 0.92
N ASN A 11 -16.26 22.49 -0.07
CA ASN A 11 -15.82 22.62 -1.44
C ASN A 11 -14.78 23.75 -1.61
N ARG A 12 -14.93 24.85 -0.86
CA ARG A 12 -13.91 25.92 -0.82
C ARG A 12 -12.58 25.42 -0.28
N ARG A 13 -12.56 24.75 0.89
CA ARG A 13 -11.33 24.15 1.45
C ARG A 13 -10.70 23.13 0.50
N MET A 14 -11.51 22.31 -0.17
CA MET A 14 -10.99 21.35 -1.15
C MET A 14 -10.35 22.05 -2.35
N LYS A 15 -10.95 23.16 -2.83
CA LYS A 15 -10.40 23.96 -3.92
C LYS A 15 -9.06 24.60 -3.52
N GLU A 16 -9.01 25.19 -2.33
CA GLU A 16 -7.80 25.80 -1.76
C GLU A 16 -6.68 24.75 -1.64
N ALA A 17 -6.94 23.60 -1.00
CA ALA A 17 -5.97 22.51 -0.86
C ALA A 17 -5.46 22.00 -2.21
N ARG A 18 -6.35 21.87 -3.22
CA ARG A 18 -5.94 21.49 -4.59
C ARG A 18 -5.03 22.52 -5.22
N GLN A 19 -5.31 23.82 -5.03
CA GLN A 19 -4.48 24.88 -5.57
C GLN A 19 -3.10 24.93 -4.90
N GLU A 20 -3.04 24.79 -3.59
CA GLU A 20 -1.78 24.71 -2.84
C GLU A 20 -0.93 23.55 -3.29
N LEU A 21 -1.52 22.35 -3.35
CA LEU A 21 -0.82 21.14 -3.78
C LEU A 21 -0.35 21.23 -5.23
N ARG A 22 -1.20 21.78 -6.12
CA ARG A 22 -0.79 22.04 -7.50
C ARG A 22 0.38 23.01 -7.56
N GLY A 23 0.32 24.12 -6.83
CA GLY A 23 1.43 25.08 -6.75
C GLY A 23 2.72 24.41 -6.30
N PHE A 24 2.66 23.65 -5.22
CA PHE A 24 3.81 22.93 -4.67
C PHE A 24 4.45 21.96 -5.69
N LEU A 25 3.64 21.11 -6.34
CA LEU A 25 4.16 20.15 -7.32
C LEU A 25 4.71 20.86 -8.58
N MET A 26 4.03 21.88 -9.07
CA MET A 26 4.50 22.66 -10.22
C MET A 26 5.81 23.40 -9.91
N ASP A 27 6.02 23.85 -8.69
CA ASP A 27 7.28 24.47 -8.28
C ASP A 27 8.42 23.47 -8.22
N ILE A 28 8.16 22.22 -7.77
CA ILE A 28 9.14 21.13 -7.83
C ILE A 28 9.51 20.82 -9.28
N ILE A 29 8.53 20.70 -10.18
CA ILE A 29 8.77 20.42 -11.61
C ILE A 29 9.60 21.53 -12.24
N ARG A 30 9.23 22.80 -12.02
CA ARG A 30 9.98 23.98 -12.55
C ARG A 30 11.42 24.01 -12.04
N ARG A 31 11.61 23.76 -10.73
CA ARG A 31 12.94 23.70 -10.12
C ARG A 31 13.78 22.61 -10.76
N ARG A 32 13.21 21.41 -10.93
CA ARG A 32 13.89 20.28 -11.56
C ARG A 32 14.31 20.61 -13.01
N ARG A 33 13.48 21.32 -13.77
CA ARG A 33 13.83 21.78 -15.12
C ARG A 33 14.99 22.77 -15.14
N SER A 34 15.07 23.66 -14.14
CA SER A 34 16.13 24.69 -14.07
C SER A 34 17.45 24.16 -13.47
N GLU A 35 17.40 23.26 -12.49
CA GLU A 35 18.56 22.72 -11.78
C GLU A 35 19.14 21.48 -12.44
N GLY A 36 18.42 20.86 -13.37
CA GLY A 36 18.80 19.64 -14.06
C GLY A 36 18.22 18.36 -13.45
N LEU A 37 18.33 17.28 -14.22
CA LEU A 37 17.81 15.97 -13.85
C LEU A 37 18.63 15.36 -12.69
N GLN A 38 17.95 14.59 -11.84
CA GLN A 38 18.54 13.86 -10.74
C GLN A 38 18.23 12.35 -10.88
N ASN A 39 18.83 11.53 -10.03
CA ASN A 39 18.52 10.09 -10.00
C ASN A 39 17.29 9.83 -9.12
N ASP A 40 16.11 10.22 -9.61
CA ASP A 40 14.84 10.04 -8.92
C ASP A 40 13.67 9.86 -9.89
N LEU A 41 12.52 9.47 -9.33
CA LEU A 41 11.32 9.16 -10.09
C LEU A 41 10.81 10.34 -10.92
N LEU A 42 10.87 11.57 -10.40
CA LEU A 42 10.43 12.74 -11.15
C LEU A 42 11.27 12.93 -12.42
N SER A 43 12.59 12.79 -12.31
CA SER A 43 13.49 12.89 -13.47
C SER A 43 13.26 11.77 -14.49
N MET A 44 12.93 10.56 -14.00
CA MET A 44 12.53 9.46 -14.88
C MET A 44 11.24 9.78 -15.65
N LEU A 45 10.23 10.33 -15.00
CA LEU A 45 8.98 10.77 -15.64
C LEU A 45 9.25 11.89 -16.67
N MET A 46 10.09 12.88 -16.31
CA MET A 46 10.43 14.00 -17.21
C MET A 46 11.16 13.56 -18.46
N THR A 47 11.83 12.41 -18.43
CA THR A 47 12.59 11.87 -19.57
C THR A 47 11.88 10.74 -20.28
N ALA A 48 10.79 10.23 -19.72
CA ALA A 48 9.97 9.18 -20.33
C ALA A 48 9.42 9.68 -21.68
N ARG A 49 9.45 8.79 -22.68
CA ARG A 49 8.91 9.06 -24.00
C ARG A 49 7.84 8.03 -24.33
N ASP A 50 6.79 8.51 -24.94
CA ASP A 50 5.78 7.65 -25.53
C ASP A 50 6.41 6.75 -26.59
N ALA A 51 6.07 5.47 -26.58
CA ALA A 51 6.68 4.47 -27.46
C ALA A 51 6.30 4.65 -28.94
N ASP A 52 5.11 5.20 -29.19
CA ASP A 52 4.57 5.34 -30.55
C ASP A 52 4.89 6.71 -31.15
N THR A 53 4.79 7.78 -30.33
CA THR A 53 4.96 9.16 -30.80
C THR A 53 6.35 9.74 -30.53
N GLY A 54 7.10 9.18 -29.59
CA GLY A 54 8.38 9.70 -29.11
C GLY A 54 8.27 11.01 -28.30
N GLU A 55 7.08 11.49 -28.01
CA GLU A 55 6.84 12.69 -27.23
C GLU A 55 7.11 12.48 -25.75
N THR A 56 7.50 13.56 -25.06
CA THR A 56 7.62 13.59 -23.59
C THR A 56 6.37 14.17 -22.97
N MET A 57 6.15 13.89 -21.68
CA MET A 57 5.03 14.47 -20.93
C MET A 57 5.09 16.00 -20.87
N THR A 58 3.94 16.63 -21.03
CA THR A 58 3.75 18.06 -20.72
C THR A 58 3.85 18.29 -19.21
N ASP A 59 4.02 19.56 -18.78
CA ASP A 59 4.06 19.87 -17.34
C ASP A 59 2.74 19.54 -16.62
N GLU A 60 1.60 19.61 -17.30
CA GLU A 60 0.31 19.19 -16.76
C GLU A 60 0.26 17.67 -16.56
N GLN A 61 0.70 16.89 -17.53
CA GLN A 61 0.77 15.43 -17.41
C GLN A 61 1.76 15.03 -16.30
N LEU A 62 2.94 15.66 -16.23
CA LEU A 62 3.90 15.44 -15.15
C LEU A 62 3.31 15.76 -13.77
N HIS A 63 2.54 16.86 -13.67
CA HIS A 63 1.84 17.22 -12.45
C HIS A 63 0.85 16.14 -12.05
N ASP A 64 0.01 15.67 -12.98
CA ASP A 64 -1.02 14.69 -12.69
C ASP A 64 -0.42 13.32 -12.31
N GLU A 65 0.62 12.87 -13.01
CA GLU A 65 1.35 11.63 -12.66
C GLU A 65 2.06 11.74 -11.31
N ALA A 66 2.75 12.85 -11.03
CA ALA A 66 3.40 13.08 -9.75
C ALA A 66 2.39 13.12 -8.60
N LEU A 67 1.21 13.73 -8.82
CA LEU A 67 0.12 13.80 -7.86
C LEU A 67 -0.43 12.40 -7.52
N ILE A 68 -0.67 11.58 -8.56
CA ILE A 68 -1.16 10.20 -8.39
C ILE A 68 -0.14 9.38 -7.60
N ILE A 69 1.14 9.43 -7.99
CA ILE A 69 2.21 8.69 -7.31
C ILE A 69 2.37 9.13 -5.86
N PHE A 70 2.31 10.43 -5.58
CA PHE A 70 2.40 10.98 -4.23
C PHE A 70 1.29 10.43 -3.32
N PHE A 71 0.03 10.49 -3.76
CA PHE A 71 -1.08 9.98 -2.96
C PHE A 71 -1.06 8.45 -2.85
N ALA A 72 -0.83 7.76 -3.95
CA ALA A 72 -0.84 6.29 -3.97
C ALA A 72 0.26 5.71 -3.08
N GLY A 73 1.47 6.29 -3.10
CA GLY A 73 2.59 5.83 -2.31
C GLY A 73 2.47 6.17 -0.83
N HIS A 74 2.02 7.37 -0.49
CA HIS A 74 1.97 7.82 0.90
C HIS A 74 0.91 7.08 1.75
N ASP A 75 -0.34 7.09 1.32
CA ASP A 75 -1.46 6.62 2.14
C ASP A 75 -1.48 5.08 2.30
N THR A 76 -1.12 4.35 1.26
CA THR A 76 -1.14 2.88 1.28
C THR A 76 0.02 2.31 2.09
N THR A 77 1.25 2.83 1.92
CA THR A 77 2.44 2.46 2.69
C THR A 77 2.27 2.77 4.17
N SER A 78 1.79 3.99 4.50
CA SER A 78 1.53 4.35 5.91
C SER A 78 0.44 3.49 6.56
N SER A 79 -0.56 3.05 5.79
CA SER A 79 -1.58 2.12 6.27
C SER A 79 -0.96 0.74 6.58
N LEU A 80 -0.16 0.19 5.68
CA LEU A 80 0.51 -1.10 5.89
C LEU A 80 1.39 -1.06 7.13
N LEU A 81 2.26 -0.06 7.28
CA LEU A 81 3.12 0.09 8.45
C LEU A 81 2.32 0.23 9.75
N THR A 82 1.25 1.02 9.73
CA THR A 82 0.37 1.22 10.90
C THR A 82 -0.22 -0.09 11.37
N TRP A 83 -0.79 -0.88 10.46
CA TRP A 83 -1.40 -2.15 10.78
C TRP A 83 -0.37 -3.23 11.13
N THR A 84 0.80 -3.21 10.53
CA THR A 84 1.90 -4.11 10.89
C THR A 84 2.32 -3.88 12.35
N TRP A 85 2.54 -2.65 12.78
CA TRP A 85 2.88 -2.36 14.18
C TRP A 85 1.75 -2.72 15.14
N TYR A 86 0.50 -2.47 14.76
CA TYR A 86 -0.65 -2.89 15.55
C TYR A 86 -0.67 -4.41 15.75
N LEU A 87 -0.51 -5.17 14.67
CA LEU A 87 -0.51 -6.63 14.71
C LEU A 87 0.66 -7.17 15.55
N LEU A 88 1.88 -6.72 15.31
CA LEU A 88 3.06 -7.11 16.08
C LEU A 88 2.87 -6.87 17.57
N SER A 89 2.25 -5.75 17.96
CA SER A 89 1.98 -5.46 19.38
C SER A 89 1.03 -6.46 20.05
N LYS A 90 0.21 -7.15 19.27
CA LYS A 90 -0.77 -8.16 19.75
C LYS A 90 -0.27 -9.60 19.66
N TRP A 91 0.74 -9.87 18.81
CA TRP A 91 1.32 -11.19 18.59
C TRP A 91 2.83 -11.21 18.89
N PRO A 92 3.21 -11.26 20.20
CA PRO A 92 4.63 -11.19 20.60
C PRO A 92 5.50 -12.30 20.01
N ALA A 93 4.93 -13.50 19.78
CA ALA A 93 5.68 -14.61 19.18
C ALA A 93 6.08 -14.33 17.73
N VAL A 94 5.24 -13.62 16.95
CA VAL A 94 5.56 -13.19 15.59
C VAL A 94 6.63 -12.09 15.63
N GLU A 95 6.50 -11.13 16.54
CA GLU A 95 7.49 -10.07 16.72
C GLU A 95 8.87 -10.66 17.11
N GLU A 96 8.92 -11.66 17.99
CA GLU A 96 10.17 -12.32 18.40
C GLU A 96 10.86 -13.00 17.21
N LYS A 97 10.12 -13.72 16.37
CA LYS A 97 10.67 -14.33 15.15
C LYS A 97 11.20 -13.27 14.19
N LEU A 98 10.45 -12.18 13.99
CA LEU A 98 10.89 -11.05 13.17
C LEU A 98 12.20 -10.44 13.70
N HIS A 99 12.27 -10.23 15.00
CA HIS A 99 13.48 -9.71 15.64
C HIS A 99 14.68 -10.65 15.51
N ALA A 100 14.47 -11.96 15.57
CA ALA A 100 15.53 -12.95 15.36
C ALA A 100 16.07 -12.90 13.92
N GLU A 101 15.19 -12.78 12.92
CA GLU A 101 15.61 -12.60 11.52
C GLU A 101 16.41 -11.31 11.33
N LEU A 102 15.89 -10.18 11.81
CA LEU A 102 16.57 -8.88 11.69
C LEU A 102 17.95 -8.90 12.36
N ALA A 103 18.05 -9.48 13.54
CA ALA A 103 19.34 -9.61 14.25
C ALA A 103 20.34 -10.48 13.45
N GLY A 104 19.87 -11.61 12.89
CA GLY A 104 20.69 -12.52 12.10
C GLY A 104 21.18 -11.94 10.79
N VAL A 105 20.36 -11.13 10.11
CA VAL A 105 20.68 -10.57 8.79
C VAL A 105 21.39 -9.23 8.90
N LEU A 106 20.95 -8.35 9.79
CA LEU A 106 21.40 -6.97 9.88
C LEU A 106 22.46 -6.75 10.96
N GLY A 107 22.42 -7.52 12.06
CA GLY A 107 23.42 -7.43 13.13
C GLY A 107 23.51 -6.06 13.78
N GLY A 108 22.41 -5.29 13.82
CA GLY A 108 22.37 -3.94 14.38
C GLY A 108 22.71 -2.80 13.41
N ARG A 109 23.16 -3.10 12.20
CA ARG A 109 23.40 -2.06 11.16
C ARG A 109 22.10 -1.63 10.49
N ALA A 110 22.10 -0.45 9.89
CA ALA A 110 21.00 -0.01 9.05
C ALA A 110 20.76 -0.97 7.87
N PRO A 111 19.50 -1.28 7.51
CA PRO A 111 19.18 -2.10 6.35
C PRO A 111 19.55 -1.38 5.04
N GLY A 112 19.99 -2.15 4.05
CA GLY A 112 20.21 -1.69 2.69
C GLY A 112 19.33 -2.45 1.69
N LEU A 113 19.36 -2.02 0.43
CA LEU A 113 18.56 -2.64 -0.64
C LEU A 113 18.86 -4.13 -0.81
N ASP A 114 20.14 -4.51 -0.66
CA ASP A 114 20.61 -5.89 -0.80
C ASP A 114 20.14 -6.81 0.35
N ASP A 115 19.64 -6.23 1.45
CA ASP A 115 19.14 -6.99 2.57
C ASP A 115 17.67 -7.40 2.39
N VAL A 116 16.90 -6.61 1.64
CA VAL A 116 15.45 -6.85 1.46
C VAL A 116 15.14 -8.29 1.02
N PRO A 117 15.84 -8.88 0.03
CA PRO A 117 15.61 -10.28 -0.34
C PRO A 117 16.02 -11.30 0.73
N ARG A 118 16.78 -10.89 1.73
CA ARG A 118 17.29 -11.73 2.83
C ARG A 118 16.40 -11.70 4.07
N LEU A 119 15.26 -11.01 4.00
CA LEU A 119 14.28 -10.83 5.07
C LEU A 119 12.93 -11.51 4.71
N PRO A 120 12.92 -12.84 4.46
CA PRO A 120 11.72 -13.55 4.03
C PRO A 120 10.61 -13.54 5.09
N TYR A 121 10.93 -13.60 6.38
CA TYR A 121 9.92 -13.57 7.43
C TYR A 121 9.27 -12.19 7.56
N LEU A 122 10.06 -11.11 7.45
CA LEU A 122 9.51 -9.75 7.35
C LEU A 122 8.55 -9.63 6.17
N ARG A 123 8.89 -10.23 5.03
CA ARG A 123 7.99 -10.27 3.88
C ARG A 123 6.68 -11.01 4.18
N GLN A 124 6.73 -12.16 4.86
CA GLN A 124 5.54 -12.90 5.30
C GLN A 124 4.68 -12.08 6.28
N VAL A 125 5.32 -11.33 7.19
CA VAL A 125 4.64 -10.39 8.11
C VAL A 125 3.86 -9.33 7.32
N PHE A 126 4.45 -8.75 6.26
CA PHE A 126 3.75 -7.79 5.42
C PHE A 126 2.62 -8.42 4.62
N ASP A 127 2.86 -9.58 4.02
CA ASP A 127 1.84 -10.27 3.24
C ASP A 127 0.64 -10.64 4.11
N GLU A 128 0.87 -11.07 5.35
CA GLU A 128 -0.20 -11.36 6.32
C GLU A 128 -0.90 -10.09 6.83
N THR A 129 -0.17 -9.00 6.99
CA THR A 129 -0.78 -7.71 7.29
C THR A 129 -1.67 -7.23 6.15
N LEU A 130 -1.20 -7.32 4.90
CA LEU A 130 -1.96 -6.98 3.70
C LEU A 130 -3.19 -7.87 3.52
N ARG A 131 -3.12 -9.13 3.94
CA ARG A 131 -4.26 -10.03 3.93
C ARG A 131 -5.35 -9.56 4.89
N LEU A 132 -4.97 -9.25 6.14
CA LEU A 132 -5.92 -8.85 7.20
C LEU A 132 -6.37 -7.40 7.06
N TYR A 133 -5.48 -6.51 6.72
CA TYR A 133 -5.70 -5.06 6.67
C TYR A 133 -5.23 -4.48 5.34
N SER A 134 -5.74 -5.04 4.22
CA SER A 134 -5.43 -4.48 2.90
C SER A 134 -5.76 -2.98 2.84
N PRO A 135 -4.82 -2.12 2.44
CA PRO A 135 -5.12 -0.70 2.21
C PRO A 135 -6.28 -0.49 1.22
N ILE A 136 -6.39 -1.36 0.21
CA ILE A 136 -7.48 -1.36 -0.77
C ILE A 136 -8.27 -2.68 -0.62
N PRO A 137 -9.35 -2.69 0.17
CA PRO A 137 -10.10 -3.92 0.48
C PRO A 137 -11.06 -4.35 -0.63
N ILE A 138 -11.30 -3.49 -1.61
CA ILE A 138 -12.18 -3.75 -2.76
C ILE A 138 -11.54 -3.21 -4.04
N LEU A 139 -11.77 -3.91 -5.15
CA LEU A 139 -11.48 -3.42 -6.50
C LEU A 139 -12.79 -3.40 -7.31
N ALA A 140 -12.92 -2.43 -8.20
CA ALA A 140 -14.08 -2.30 -9.05
C ALA A 140 -13.69 -2.24 -10.53
N ARG A 141 -14.56 -2.77 -11.40
CA ARG A 141 -14.43 -2.73 -12.85
C ARG A 141 -15.77 -2.45 -13.49
N ASP A 142 -15.80 -1.49 -14.41
CA ASP A 142 -16.94 -1.27 -15.29
C ASP A 142 -16.81 -2.19 -16.50
N LEU A 143 -17.89 -2.90 -16.85
CA LEU A 143 -17.94 -3.73 -18.03
C LEU A 143 -18.12 -2.87 -19.28
N THR A 144 -17.23 -3.02 -20.25
CA THR A 144 -17.27 -2.31 -21.53
C THR A 144 -18.12 -3.01 -22.58
N GLU A 145 -18.47 -4.26 -22.35
CA GLU A 145 -19.33 -5.12 -23.17
C GLU A 145 -20.11 -6.08 -22.28
N ASP A 146 -21.10 -6.78 -22.85
CA ASP A 146 -21.82 -7.84 -22.13
C ASP A 146 -20.86 -9.00 -21.82
N ASP A 147 -20.97 -9.57 -20.63
CA ASP A 147 -20.14 -10.70 -20.17
C ASP A 147 -21.01 -11.73 -19.45
N GLN A 148 -20.44 -12.90 -19.20
CA GLN A 148 -21.08 -13.97 -18.47
C GLN A 148 -20.10 -14.60 -17.48
N ILE A 149 -20.45 -14.61 -16.19
CA ILE A 149 -19.63 -15.22 -15.15
C ILE A 149 -20.46 -16.29 -14.44
N ASP A 150 -19.99 -17.53 -14.47
CA ASP A 150 -20.61 -18.69 -13.82
C ASP A 150 -22.12 -18.84 -14.12
N GLY A 151 -22.50 -18.59 -15.37
CA GLY A 151 -23.90 -18.66 -15.83
C GLY A 151 -24.73 -17.40 -15.60
N PHE A 152 -24.22 -16.40 -14.89
CA PHE A 152 -24.88 -15.11 -14.68
C PHE A 152 -24.52 -14.14 -15.81
N SER A 153 -25.55 -13.58 -16.46
CA SER A 153 -25.37 -12.54 -17.48
C SER A 153 -25.10 -11.20 -16.82
N LEU A 154 -24.02 -10.55 -17.23
CA LEU A 154 -23.61 -9.23 -16.77
C LEU A 154 -23.69 -8.25 -17.94
N PRO A 155 -24.69 -7.35 -17.96
CA PRO A 155 -24.82 -6.37 -19.04
C PRO A 155 -23.67 -5.37 -19.05
N LYS A 156 -23.33 -4.86 -20.24
CA LYS A 156 -22.45 -3.71 -20.42
C LYS A 156 -22.85 -2.56 -19.50
N GLY A 157 -21.85 -1.91 -18.88
CA GLY A 157 -22.05 -0.84 -17.92
C GLY A 157 -22.33 -1.32 -16.49
N SER A 158 -22.37 -2.65 -16.26
CA SER A 158 -22.42 -3.19 -14.90
C SER A 158 -21.10 -2.89 -14.16
N LEU A 159 -21.21 -2.53 -12.87
CA LEU A 159 -20.07 -2.41 -11.97
C LEU A 159 -19.81 -3.77 -11.29
N VAL A 160 -18.68 -4.39 -11.59
CA VAL A 160 -18.23 -5.61 -10.91
C VAL A 160 -17.31 -5.22 -9.76
N VAL A 161 -17.65 -5.66 -8.54
CA VAL A 161 -16.88 -5.41 -7.33
C VAL A 161 -16.18 -6.69 -6.88
N LEU A 162 -14.85 -6.65 -6.81
CA LEU A 162 -14.02 -7.71 -6.26
C LEU A 162 -13.78 -7.43 -4.78
N ALA A 163 -14.41 -8.22 -3.90
CA ALA A 163 -14.35 -8.06 -2.46
C ALA A 163 -13.09 -8.73 -1.89
N LEU A 164 -11.92 -8.09 -2.01
CA LEU A 164 -10.64 -8.63 -1.53
C LEU A 164 -10.67 -8.92 -0.03
N TYR A 165 -11.29 -8.05 0.75
CA TYR A 165 -11.48 -8.26 2.19
C TYR A 165 -12.08 -9.63 2.53
N ASN A 166 -13.13 -10.04 1.78
CA ASN A 166 -13.79 -11.32 1.95
C ASN A 166 -12.94 -12.47 1.42
N THR A 167 -12.35 -12.32 0.24
CA THR A 167 -11.48 -13.33 -0.37
C THR A 167 -10.27 -13.63 0.52
N HIS A 168 -9.65 -12.59 1.07
CA HIS A 168 -8.49 -12.71 1.97
C HIS A 168 -8.84 -13.32 3.34
N ARG A 169 -10.13 -13.58 3.63
CA ARG A 169 -10.60 -14.23 4.85
C ARG A 169 -11.47 -15.45 4.60
N HIS A 170 -11.56 -15.89 3.33
CA HIS A 170 -12.41 -17.02 2.98
C HIS A 170 -11.84 -18.32 3.56
N PRO A 171 -12.60 -19.11 4.34
CA PRO A 171 -12.08 -20.28 5.05
C PRO A 171 -11.60 -21.41 4.13
N ASP A 172 -12.09 -21.47 2.89
CA ASP A 172 -11.62 -22.45 1.90
C ASP A 172 -10.18 -22.19 1.44
N PHE A 173 -9.68 -20.95 1.60
CA PHE A 173 -8.35 -20.54 1.16
C PHE A 173 -7.39 -20.29 2.32
N TRP A 174 -7.91 -20.01 3.51
CA TRP A 174 -7.12 -19.57 4.66
C TRP A 174 -7.46 -20.40 5.89
N GLU A 175 -6.51 -21.15 6.38
CA GLU A 175 -6.58 -21.75 7.71
C GLU A 175 -6.53 -20.64 8.75
N ARG A 176 -7.41 -20.63 9.74
CA ARG A 176 -7.48 -19.56 10.76
C ARG A 176 -7.61 -18.16 10.17
N PRO A 177 -8.64 -17.87 9.35
CA PRO A 177 -8.74 -16.68 8.52
C PRO A 177 -8.64 -15.35 9.29
N GLU A 178 -8.99 -15.34 10.59
CA GLU A 178 -8.92 -14.13 11.43
C GLU A 178 -7.62 -14.04 12.28
N ALA A 179 -6.78 -15.06 12.28
CA ALA A 179 -5.51 -15.02 13.00
C ALA A 179 -4.43 -14.29 12.20
N PHE A 180 -3.53 -13.60 12.90
CA PHE A 180 -2.30 -13.09 12.31
C PHE A 180 -1.24 -14.20 12.34
N TYR A 181 -1.08 -14.86 11.22
CA TYR A 181 -0.25 -16.06 11.07
C TYR A 181 0.61 -15.96 9.80
N PRO A 182 1.79 -15.32 9.85
CA PRO A 182 2.67 -15.11 8.70
C PRO A 182 3.03 -16.38 7.95
N GLU A 183 3.00 -17.54 8.62
CA GLU A 183 3.26 -18.86 8.04
C GLU A 183 2.22 -19.28 6.97
N HIS A 184 1.11 -18.55 6.82
CA HIS A 184 0.26 -18.65 5.63
C HIS A 184 1.04 -18.39 4.33
N PHE A 185 2.15 -17.68 4.41
CA PHE A 185 3.00 -17.30 3.28
C PHE A 185 4.31 -18.09 3.21
N ASP A 186 4.44 -19.19 3.98
CA ASP A 186 5.45 -20.19 3.71
C ASP A 186 5.31 -20.74 2.29
N GLU A 187 6.41 -21.10 1.66
CA GLU A 187 6.45 -21.51 0.26
C GLU A 187 5.43 -22.63 -0.05
N ALA A 188 5.35 -23.64 0.81
CA ALA A 188 4.41 -24.76 0.66
C ALA A 188 2.95 -24.31 0.79
N ALA A 189 2.61 -23.51 1.79
CA ALA A 189 1.27 -23.01 2.02
C ALA A 189 0.83 -22.05 0.88
N ALA A 190 1.73 -21.20 0.43
CA ALA A 190 1.47 -20.29 -0.67
C ALA A 190 1.26 -21.04 -2.00
N ALA A 191 2.04 -22.09 -2.27
CA ALA A 191 1.93 -22.91 -3.48
C ALA A 191 0.63 -23.72 -3.53
N ALA A 192 0.09 -24.13 -2.39
CA ALA A 192 -1.15 -24.90 -2.29
C ALA A 192 -2.41 -24.05 -2.54
N ARG A 193 -2.32 -22.74 -2.47
CA ARG A 193 -3.45 -21.81 -2.56
C ARG A 193 -3.60 -21.23 -3.96
N PRO A 194 -4.84 -21.05 -4.49
CA PRO A 194 -5.07 -20.35 -5.74
C PRO A 194 -4.50 -18.91 -5.68
N ARG A 195 -3.81 -18.49 -6.73
CA ARG A 195 -3.24 -17.12 -6.78
C ARG A 195 -4.29 -16.02 -6.62
N SER A 196 -5.51 -16.26 -7.10
CA SER A 196 -6.64 -15.34 -6.96
C SER A 196 -7.15 -15.16 -5.53
N ALA A 197 -6.76 -16.05 -4.60
CA ALA A 197 -7.12 -15.92 -3.19
C ALA A 197 -6.33 -14.81 -2.46
N TYR A 198 -5.26 -14.28 -3.07
CA TYR A 198 -4.43 -13.22 -2.48
C TYR A 198 -4.02 -12.19 -3.54
N LEU A 199 -4.67 -11.03 -3.53
CA LEU A 199 -4.51 -9.98 -4.53
C LEU A 199 -4.35 -8.57 -3.91
N PRO A 200 -3.45 -8.36 -2.94
CA PRO A 200 -3.35 -7.08 -2.22
C PRO A 200 -2.93 -5.92 -3.12
N PHE A 201 -2.27 -6.20 -4.24
CA PHE A 201 -1.83 -5.24 -5.25
C PHE A 201 -2.63 -5.33 -6.54
N GLY A 202 -3.75 -6.07 -6.54
CA GLY A 202 -4.52 -6.36 -7.74
C GLY A 202 -3.84 -7.38 -8.67
N ALA A 203 -4.32 -7.46 -9.91
CA ALA A 203 -3.78 -8.37 -10.93
C ALA A 203 -4.04 -7.85 -12.34
N GLY A 204 -3.37 -8.47 -13.33
CA GLY A 204 -3.52 -8.17 -14.75
C GLY A 204 -2.94 -6.81 -15.14
N PRO A 205 -3.46 -6.19 -16.24
CA PRO A 205 -2.90 -4.93 -16.75
C PRO A 205 -3.01 -3.73 -15.80
N ARG A 206 -3.79 -3.86 -14.72
CA ARG A 206 -3.99 -2.84 -13.68
C ARG A 206 -3.35 -3.21 -12.34
N ILE A 207 -2.37 -4.12 -12.36
CA ILE A 207 -1.57 -4.41 -11.16
C ILE A 207 -0.87 -3.15 -10.66
N CYS A 208 -0.69 -3.04 -9.35
CA CYS A 208 -0.02 -1.89 -8.74
C CYS A 208 1.40 -1.72 -9.29
N ILE A 209 1.68 -0.59 -9.92
CA ILE A 209 3.00 -0.27 -10.47
C ILE A 209 4.04 -0.06 -9.34
N GLY A 210 3.59 0.43 -8.17
CA GLY A 210 4.44 0.72 -7.01
C GLY A 210 4.69 -0.47 -6.08
N MET A 211 4.22 -1.69 -6.39
CA MET A 211 4.29 -2.84 -5.49
C MET A 211 5.70 -3.11 -4.96
N HIS A 212 6.69 -3.16 -5.83
CA HIS A 212 8.08 -3.44 -5.45
C HIS A 212 8.69 -2.30 -4.64
N PHE A 213 8.36 -1.06 -5.00
CA PHE A 213 8.83 0.12 -4.28
C PHE A 213 8.25 0.16 -2.85
N ALA A 214 6.94 -0.02 -2.70
CA ALA A 214 6.27 -0.03 -1.40
C ALA A 214 6.84 -1.10 -0.46
N LEU A 215 6.97 -2.33 -0.94
CA LEU A 215 7.51 -3.44 -0.12
C LEU A 215 8.98 -3.23 0.26
N MET A 216 9.76 -2.62 -0.63
CA MET A 216 11.15 -2.25 -0.34
C MET A 216 11.21 -1.14 0.71
N GLU A 217 10.44 -0.07 0.56
CA GLU A 217 10.35 1.05 1.51
C GLU A 217 9.93 0.56 2.89
N ASP A 218 8.85 -0.22 2.96
CA ASP A 218 8.35 -0.81 4.20
C ASP A 218 9.39 -1.70 4.87
N ALA A 219 10.14 -2.51 4.10
CA ALA A 219 11.18 -3.37 4.65
C ALA A 219 12.35 -2.56 5.24
N LEU A 220 12.76 -1.47 4.59
CA LEU A 220 13.81 -0.59 5.09
C LEU A 220 13.35 0.12 6.39
N VAL A 221 12.14 0.66 6.40
CA VAL A 221 11.59 1.33 7.59
C VAL A 221 11.43 0.35 8.75
N MET A 222 10.84 -0.82 8.51
CA MET A 222 10.67 -1.85 9.54
C MET A 222 12.01 -2.38 10.04
N GLY A 223 12.94 -2.67 9.14
CA GLY A 223 14.27 -3.14 9.49
C GLY A 223 15.04 -2.14 10.35
N GLU A 224 14.89 -0.85 10.11
CA GLU A 224 15.53 0.20 10.91
C GLU A 224 14.87 0.35 12.28
N VAL A 225 13.53 0.43 12.32
CA VAL A 225 12.79 0.73 13.54
C VAL A 225 12.73 -0.49 14.48
N ALA A 226 12.41 -1.69 13.94
CA ALA A 226 12.22 -2.89 14.76
C ALA A 226 13.52 -3.42 15.39
N GLN A 227 14.70 -3.08 14.85
CA GLN A 227 15.96 -3.41 15.51
C GLN A 227 16.19 -2.58 16.79
N ARG A 228 15.71 -1.36 16.83
CA ARG A 228 16.01 -0.39 17.89
C ARG A 228 14.91 -0.23 18.90
N PHE A 229 13.67 -0.52 18.48
CA PHE A 229 12.51 -0.21 19.31
C PHE A 229 11.50 -1.36 19.30
N THR A 230 10.79 -1.45 20.43
CA THR A 230 9.59 -2.24 20.58
C THR A 230 8.40 -1.29 20.74
N LEU A 231 7.32 -1.54 20.01
CA LEU A 231 6.10 -0.76 20.07
C LEU A 231 5.00 -1.56 20.76
N ARG A 232 4.36 -0.98 21.76
CA ARG A 232 3.23 -1.59 22.50
C ARG A 232 2.06 -0.64 22.53
N LEU A 233 0.83 -1.17 22.42
CA LEU A 233 -0.37 -0.36 22.57
C LEU A 233 -0.34 0.40 23.90
N ALA A 234 -0.50 1.72 23.84
CA ALA A 234 -0.58 2.57 25.03
C ALA A 234 -1.91 2.39 25.77
N GLN A 235 -2.94 1.96 25.05
CA GLN A 235 -4.28 1.65 25.57
C GLN A 235 -4.93 0.56 24.70
N PRO A 236 -5.92 -0.18 25.21
CA PRO A 236 -6.63 -1.20 24.41
C PRO A 236 -7.18 -0.62 23.12
N HIS A 237 -7.00 -1.35 22.01
CA HIS A 237 -7.52 -1.04 20.69
C HIS A 237 -8.09 -2.30 20.05
N ASP A 238 -9.28 -2.21 19.48
CA ASP A 238 -10.04 -3.31 18.89
C ASP A 238 -9.63 -3.65 17.45
N GLY A 239 -8.95 -2.74 16.76
CA GLY A 239 -8.57 -2.90 15.36
C GLY A 239 -9.71 -2.57 14.39
N GLU A 240 -10.74 -1.86 14.85
CA GLU A 240 -11.83 -1.41 13.97
C GLU A 240 -11.30 -0.51 12.86
N VAL A 241 -11.85 -0.73 11.65
CA VAL A 241 -11.39 -0.06 10.44
C VAL A 241 -12.43 0.90 9.89
N ARG A 242 -11.96 2.00 9.34
CA ARG A 242 -12.73 2.91 8.51
C ARG A 242 -12.14 2.95 7.10
N TYR A 243 -12.99 2.88 6.10
CA TYR A 243 -12.59 3.04 4.71
C TYR A 243 -12.85 4.48 4.24
N VAL A 244 -11.77 5.21 3.92
CA VAL A 244 -11.81 6.57 3.38
C VAL A 244 -10.87 6.64 2.19
N GLY A 245 -11.18 5.88 1.13
CA GLY A 245 -10.27 5.67 0.00
C GLY A 245 -9.15 4.66 0.28
N VAL A 246 -8.68 4.60 1.53
CA VAL A 246 -7.72 3.61 2.06
C VAL A 246 -8.23 3.13 3.41
N THR A 247 -7.96 1.86 3.74
CA THR A 247 -8.27 1.28 5.06
C THR A 247 -7.44 1.95 6.14
N ARG A 248 -8.09 2.60 7.11
CA ARG A 248 -7.46 3.26 8.24
C ARG A 248 -8.10 2.81 9.56
N PRO A 249 -7.40 2.92 10.69
CA PRO A 249 -8.02 2.73 12.00
C PRO A 249 -9.19 3.72 12.20
N GLU A 250 -10.31 3.26 12.75
CA GLU A 250 -11.45 4.13 13.09
C GLU A 250 -11.04 5.16 14.15
N ARG A 251 -10.19 4.74 15.09
CA ARG A 251 -9.58 5.59 16.13
C ARG A 251 -8.05 5.56 16.01
N PRO A 252 -7.33 6.62 16.38
CA PRO A 252 -5.88 6.61 16.37
C PRO A 252 -5.30 5.48 17.22
N ILE A 253 -4.34 4.75 16.70
CA ILE A 253 -3.57 3.72 17.42
C ILE A 253 -2.42 4.42 18.14
N LEU A 254 -2.54 4.56 19.46
CA LEU A 254 -1.49 5.15 20.29
C LEU A 254 -0.55 4.05 20.79
N MET A 255 0.75 4.26 20.59
CA MET A 255 1.79 3.30 20.99
C MET A 255 2.84 3.92 21.89
N LYS A 256 3.33 3.12 22.84
CA LYS A 256 4.53 3.40 23.63
C LYS A 256 5.73 2.81 22.91
N LEU A 257 6.74 3.62 22.73
CA LEU A 257 8.04 3.26 22.19
C LEU A 257 9.00 2.96 23.34
N SER A 258 9.67 1.82 23.29
CA SER A 258 10.72 1.43 24.23
C SER A 258 11.96 1.03 23.43
N ALA A 259 13.14 1.50 23.86
CA ALA A 259 14.40 1.04 23.28
C ALA A 259 14.63 -0.46 23.60
N ARG A 260 15.29 -1.15 22.70
CA ARG A 260 15.66 -2.56 22.82
C ARG A 260 17.09 -2.68 23.29
#